data_79d49d3c762da9bdee6a293b4c3354ae
#
_entry.id   79d49d3c762da9bdee6a293b4c3354ae
#
_cell.length_a   1.000
_cell.length_b   1.000
_cell.length_c   1.000
_cell.angle_alpha   90.00
_cell.angle_beta   90.00
_cell.angle_gamma   90.00
#
_symmetry.space_group_name_H-M   'P 1'
#
loop_
_entity.id
_entity.type
_entity.pdbx_description
1 polymer ?
#
loop_
_entity_poly.entity_id
_entity_poly.type
_entity_poly.pdbx_seq_one_letter_code
_entity_poly.pdbx_strand_id
1 'polypeptide(L)'
;GRIVSFTRQALINDDLRGFDRLIGAFGNSAARLENRIVYAILTANAALADTGTLFNATAVTTAGGHANYTSSGTAISVASLGVGRAAMRLQKGLQSEELNIAPAYLIVPATQENLAYQYTSANYVPATSANVNEFRSGGRTALEPIVEAILDANSTTAWYLAANSGQVDTVEYCYLQGAAGPVIESEMGFEVDGVSYKCRLDFAAKAIDFRGLYKNVGA
;
A
#
# COMPACT_ATOMS: atom_id res chain seq x y z
N GLY A 1 -5.39 20.93 1.26
CA GLY A 1 -5.18 21.66 2.50
C GLY A 1 -6.46 21.91 3.27
N ARG A 2 -6.34 22.28 4.52
CA ARG A 2 -7.48 22.63 5.40
C ARG A 2 -7.12 23.81 6.28
N ILE A 3 -8.10 24.68 6.54
CA ILE A 3 -7.98 25.80 7.47
C ILE A 3 -8.95 25.57 8.61
N VAL A 4 -8.50 25.82 9.83
CA VAL A 4 -9.31 25.83 11.04
C VAL A 4 -9.05 27.15 11.78
N SER A 5 -10.11 27.88 12.11
CA SER A 5 -10.01 29.20 12.76
C SER A 5 -10.68 29.15 14.14
N PHE A 6 -10.08 29.81 15.09
CA PHE A 6 -10.57 29.95 16.47
C PHE A 6 -10.69 31.41 16.82
N THR A 7 -11.79 31.78 17.48
CA THR A 7 -11.95 33.11 18.04
C THR A 7 -11.10 33.27 19.28
N ARG A 8 -10.71 34.50 19.62
CA ARG A 8 -9.98 34.83 20.86
C ARG A 8 -10.71 34.32 22.11
N GLN A 9 -12.03 34.44 22.13
CA GLN A 9 -12.81 33.94 23.26
C GLN A 9 -12.71 32.43 23.44
N ALA A 10 -12.69 31.67 22.34
CA ALA A 10 -12.47 30.22 22.40
C ALA A 10 -11.07 29.88 22.94
N LEU A 11 -10.04 30.61 22.52
CA LEU A 11 -8.67 30.41 22.99
C LEU A 11 -8.50 30.74 24.48
N ILE A 12 -9.16 31.80 24.99
CA ILE A 12 -9.16 32.18 26.41
C ILE A 12 -9.86 31.12 27.25
N ASN A 13 -10.92 30.52 26.74
CA ASN A 13 -11.71 29.50 27.45
C ASN A 13 -11.17 28.06 27.27
N ASP A 14 -10.00 27.87 26.63
CA ASP A 14 -9.39 26.54 26.46
C ASP A 14 -8.62 26.10 27.71
N ASP A 15 -9.33 25.77 28.77
CA ASP A 15 -8.78 25.29 30.04
C ASP A 15 -8.01 23.93 29.89
N LEU A 16 -8.30 23.15 28.82
CA LEU A 16 -7.75 21.84 28.59
C LEU A 16 -6.61 21.83 27.55
N ARG A 17 -6.23 22.97 27.02
CA ARG A 17 -5.24 23.12 25.94
C ARG A 17 -5.57 22.21 24.73
N GLY A 18 -6.87 22.13 24.39
CA GLY A 18 -7.36 21.32 23.28
C GLY A 18 -6.76 21.75 21.94
N PHE A 19 -6.50 23.04 21.78
CA PHE A 19 -5.95 23.59 20.54
C PHE A 19 -4.48 23.27 20.32
N ASP A 20 -3.69 23.03 21.38
CA ASP A 20 -2.29 22.60 21.27
C ASP A 20 -2.18 21.23 20.59
N ARG A 21 -3.21 20.38 20.72
CA ARG A 21 -3.28 19.06 20.10
C ARG A 21 -3.63 19.08 18.61
N LEU A 22 -4.14 20.21 18.13
CA LEU A 22 -4.59 20.35 16.74
C LEU A 22 -3.43 20.14 15.74
N ILE A 23 -2.25 20.67 16.04
CA ILE A 23 -1.05 20.56 15.19
C ILE A 23 -0.68 19.09 15.03
N GLY A 24 -0.65 18.34 16.13
CA GLY A 24 -0.42 16.89 16.09
C GLY A 24 -1.49 16.13 15.30
N ALA A 25 -2.77 16.54 15.43
CA ALA A 25 -3.87 15.94 14.68
C ALA A 25 -3.75 16.19 13.17
N PHE A 26 -3.26 17.35 12.74
CA PHE A 26 -2.97 17.63 11.34
C PHE A 26 -1.88 16.72 10.79
N GLY A 27 -0.76 16.55 11.52
CA GLY A 27 0.32 15.63 11.13
C GLY A 27 -0.18 14.19 10.97
N ASN A 28 -0.93 13.68 11.93
CA ASN A 28 -1.52 12.34 11.86
C ASN A 28 -2.51 12.20 10.70
N SER A 29 -3.29 13.24 10.41
CA SER A 29 -4.24 13.24 9.30
C SER A 29 -3.51 13.24 7.95
N ALA A 30 -2.40 13.96 7.83
CA ALA A 30 -1.55 13.98 6.64
C ALA A 30 -0.94 12.59 6.39
N ALA A 31 -0.33 11.95 7.40
CA ALA A 31 0.23 10.61 7.28
C ALA A 31 -0.82 9.58 6.85
N ARG A 32 -2.04 9.64 7.39
CA ARG A 32 -3.15 8.77 6.96
C ARG A 32 -3.57 9.04 5.51
N LEU A 33 -3.51 10.29 5.06
CA LEU A 33 -3.84 10.65 3.68
C LEU A 33 -2.80 10.09 2.71
N GLU A 34 -1.51 10.22 3.02
CA GLU A 34 -0.41 9.64 2.23
C GLU A 34 -0.58 8.12 2.09
N ASN A 35 -0.77 7.44 3.21
CA ASN A 35 -1.01 6.00 3.24
C ASN A 35 -2.21 5.62 2.36
N ARG A 36 -3.34 6.32 2.51
CA ARG A 36 -4.54 6.08 1.71
C ARG A 36 -4.32 6.28 0.21
N ILE A 37 -3.55 7.28 -0.20
CA ILE A 37 -3.25 7.54 -1.63
C ILE A 37 -2.41 6.40 -2.20
N VAL A 38 -1.40 5.93 -1.48
CA VAL A 38 -0.54 4.83 -1.93
C VAL A 38 -1.32 3.53 -2.07
N TYR A 39 -2.09 3.12 -1.06
CA TYR A 39 -2.86 1.88 -1.13
C TYR A 39 -4.07 1.95 -2.08
N ALA A 40 -4.59 3.16 -2.34
CA ALA A 40 -5.62 3.35 -3.36
C ALA A 40 -5.14 2.94 -4.77
N ILE A 41 -3.84 3.00 -5.05
CA ILE A 41 -3.27 2.54 -6.32
C ILE A 41 -3.54 1.04 -6.54
N LEU A 42 -3.38 0.22 -5.49
CA LEU A 42 -3.61 -1.23 -5.56
C LEU A 42 -5.10 -1.58 -5.78
N THR A 43 -6.00 -0.77 -5.21
CA THR A 43 -7.44 -1.02 -5.26
C THR A 43 -8.09 -0.41 -6.51
N ALA A 44 -7.63 0.75 -6.96
CA ALA A 44 -8.17 1.43 -8.15
C ALA A 44 -7.87 0.70 -9.45
N ASN A 45 -6.82 -0.09 -9.49
CA ASN A 45 -6.41 -0.87 -10.67
C ASN A 45 -6.41 -0.05 -11.97
N ALA A 46 -5.86 1.16 -11.93
CA ALA A 46 -5.84 2.08 -13.07
C ALA A 46 -4.98 1.53 -14.22
N ALA A 47 -5.28 2.00 -15.43
CA ALA A 47 -4.47 1.68 -16.61
C ALA A 47 -3.08 2.35 -16.52
N LEU A 48 -2.07 1.63 -16.98
CA LEU A 48 -0.70 2.12 -17.15
C LEU A 48 -0.49 2.71 -18.55
N ALA A 49 0.73 3.13 -18.85
CA ALA A 49 1.08 3.74 -20.13
C ALA A 49 0.93 2.77 -21.33
N ASP A 50 1.01 1.47 -21.10
CA ASP A 50 0.81 0.41 -22.09
C ASP A 50 -0.66 0.06 -22.34
N THR A 51 -1.59 0.84 -21.77
CA THR A 51 -3.06 0.66 -21.81
C THR A 51 -3.60 -0.51 -21.01
N GLY A 52 -2.76 -1.39 -20.45
CA GLY A 52 -3.15 -2.47 -19.53
C GLY A 52 -3.49 -1.93 -18.14
N THR A 53 -4.49 -2.51 -17.48
CA THR A 53 -4.73 -2.21 -16.06
C THR A 53 -3.61 -2.79 -15.19
N LEU A 54 -3.26 -2.11 -14.09
CA LEU A 54 -2.14 -2.50 -13.20
C LEU A 54 -2.14 -4.01 -12.89
N PHE A 55 -3.30 -4.58 -12.60
CA PHE A 55 -3.51 -6.02 -12.43
C PHE A 55 -4.43 -6.55 -13.51
N ASN A 56 -3.95 -7.45 -14.33
CA ASN A 56 -4.76 -8.18 -15.31
C ASN A 56 -4.21 -9.59 -15.57
N ALA A 57 -5.08 -10.48 -16.01
CA ALA A 57 -4.77 -11.88 -16.28
C ALA A 57 -4.29 -12.12 -17.73
N THR A 58 -4.26 -11.08 -18.56
CA THR A 58 -3.84 -11.18 -19.96
C THR A 58 -2.36 -11.56 -20.03
N ALA A 59 -2.00 -12.46 -20.93
CA ALA A 59 -0.63 -12.93 -21.07
C ALA A 59 0.35 -11.79 -21.40
N VAL A 60 1.54 -11.82 -20.82
CA VAL A 60 2.59 -10.80 -21.03
C VAL A 60 3.07 -10.67 -22.48
N THR A 61 2.75 -11.64 -23.33
CA THR A 61 3.03 -11.60 -24.78
C THR A 61 2.01 -10.78 -25.58
N THR A 62 0.92 -10.36 -24.94
CA THR A 62 -0.14 -9.54 -25.53
C THR A 62 0.07 -8.09 -25.10
N ALA A 63 -0.17 -7.14 -25.99
CA ALA A 63 -0.06 -5.71 -25.66
C ALA A 63 -0.97 -5.36 -24.47
N GLY A 64 -0.42 -4.69 -23.46
CA GLY A 64 -1.11 -4.38 -22.21
C GLY A 64 -1.38 -5.59 -21.29
N GLY A 65 -0.80 -6.76 -21.60
CA GLY A 65 -0.94 -7.97 -20.80
C GLY A 65 0.12 -8.02 -19.68
N HIS A 66 -0.33 -8.27 -18.44
CA HIS A 66 0.53 -8.28 -17.26
C HIS A 66 0.66 -9.66 -16.62
N ALA A 67 -0.31 -10.57 -16.80
CA ALA A 67 -0.35 -11.91 -16.20
C ALA A 67 -0.05 -11.93 -14.68
N ASN A 68 -0.40 -10.86 -13.99
CA ASN A 68 -0.11 -10.63 -12.57
C ASN A 68 -1.38 -10.64 -11.69
N TYR A 69 -2.45 -11.27 -12.19
CA TYR A 69 -3.76 -11.25 -11.56
C TYR A 69 -4.42 -12.62 -11.62
N THR A 70 -4.95 -13.09 -10.49
CA THR A 70 -5.82 -14.28 -10.43
C THR A 70 -7.23 -13.86 -10.03
N SER A 71 -8.15 -13.94 -10.98
CA SER A 71 -9.57 -13.54 -10.82
C SER A 71 -10.44 -14.60 -10.14
N SER A 72 -10.08 -15.86 -10.24
CA SER A 72 -10.85 -16.98 -9.65
C SER A 72 -10.76 -17.07 -8.12
N GLY A 73 -9.96 -16.22 -7.50
CA GLY A 73 -9.79 -16.11 -6.06
C GLY A 73 -9.39 -17.41 -5.35
N THR A 74 -8.39 -17.33 -4.50
CA THR A 74 -8.01 -18.42 -3.61
C THR A 74 -7.54 -17.85 -2.28
N ALA A 75 -7.91 -18.50 -1.18
CA ALA A 75 -7.38 -18.14 0.12
C ALA A 75 -5.85 -18.24 0.16
N ILE A 76 -5.22 -17.50 1.07
CA ILE A 76 -3.79 -17.58 1.30
C ILE A 76 -3.44 -19.00 1.70
N SER A 77 -2.52 -19.61 0.97
CA SER A 77 -1.98 -20.95 1.20
C SER A 77 -0.60 -21.08 0.56
N VAL A 78 0.16 -22.10 0.94
CA VAL A 78 1.47 -22.37 0.30
C VAL A 78 1.31 -22.54 -1.22
N ALA A 79 0.23 -23.20 -1.67
CA ALA A 79 -0.04 -23.40 -3.09
C ALA A 79 -0.35 -22.09 -3.81
N SER A 80 -1.25 -21.26 -3.26
CA SER A 80 -1.64 -19.98 -3.89
C SER A 80 -0.49 -18.96 -3.88
N LEU A 81 0.30 -18.91 -2.82
CA LEU A 81 1.53 -18.10 -2.76
C LEU A 81 2.55 -18.57 -3.80
N GLY A 82 2.67 -19.89 -4.01
CA GLY A 82 3.50 -20.49 -5.05
C GLY A 82 3.10 -20.07 -6.47
N VAL A 83 1.78 -20.03 -6.76
CA VAL A 83 1.25 -19.53 -8.05
C VAL A 83 1.62 -18.06 -8.27
N GLY A 84 1.38 -17.19 -7.27
CA GLY A 84 1.72 -15.78 -7.37
C GLY A 84 3.22 -15.54 -7.57
N ARG A 85 4.05 -16.28 -6.85
CA ARG A 85 5.51 -16.25 -7.01
C ARG A 85 5.95 -16.68 -8.41
N ALA A 86 5.36 -17.75 -8.95
CA ALA A 86 5.67 -18.21 -10.30
C ALA A 86 5.30 -17.16 -11.34
N ALA A 87 4.13 -16.51 -11.21
CA ALA A 87 3.69 -15.43 -12.09
C ALA A 87 4.68 -14.26 -12.08
N MET A 88 5.18 -13.85 -10.91
CA MET A 88 6.18 -12.79 -10.81
C MET A 88 7.53 -13.18 -11.42
N ARG A 89 7.97 -14.43 -11.25
CA ARG A 89 9.23 -14.90 -11.85
C ARG A 89 9.19 -14.98 -13.37
N LEU A 90 8.03 -15.26 -13.93
CA LEU A 90 7.81 -15.39 -15.38
C LEU A 90 7.53 -14.03 -16.05
N GLN A 91 7.59 -12.92 -15.32
CA GLN A 91 7.51 -11.60 -15.91
C GLN A 91 8.62 -11.37 -16.91
N LYS A 92 8.28 -10.67 -18.00
CA LYS A 92 9.18 -10.46 -19.13
C LYS A 92 9.75 -9.05 -19.13
N GLY A 93 11.02 -8.96 -19.51
CA GLY A 93 11.66 -7.70 -19.83
C GLY A 93 11.36 -7.22 -21.25
N LEU A 94 12.00 -6.13 -21.65
CA LEU A 94 11.76 -5.48 -22.95
C LEU A 94 12.15 -6.35 -24.15
N GLN A 95 13.07 -7.30 -23.98
CA GLN A 95 13.50 -8.24 -25.01
C GLN A 95 12.93 -9.63 -24.81
N SER A 96 11.83 -9.73 -24.05
CA SER A 96 11.15 -11.00 -23.71
C SER A 96 11.95 -11.96 -22.83
N GLU A 97 13.04 -11.51 -22.21
CA GLU A 97 13.82 -12.26 -21.23
C GLU A 97 13.01 -12.41 -19.92
N GLU A 98 13.22 -13.53 -19.20
CA GLU A 98 12.67 -13.75 -17.87
C GLU A 98 13.40 -12.88 -16.84
N LEU A 99 12.64 -12.03 -16.13
CA LEU A 99 13.20 -11.14 -15.11
C LEU A 99 13.45 -11.83 -13.77
N ASN A 100 12.85 -13.01 -13.56
CA ASN A 100 13.01 -13.81 -12.34
C ASN A 100 12.78 -13.01 -11.04
N ILE A 101 11.80 -12.09 -11.04
CA ILE A 101 11.47 -11.25 -9.91
C ILE A 101 10.87 -12.11 -8.80
N ALA A 102 11.37 -11.95 -7.57
CA ALA A 102 10.87 -12.68 -6.42
C ALA A 102 10.05 -11.76 -5.51
N PRO A 103 8.88 -12.18 -5.01
CA PRO A 103 8.15 -11.42 -4.01
C PRO A 103 8.94 -11.37 -2.69
N ALA A 104 8.88 -10.23 -2.02
CA ALA A 104 9.44 -10.00 -0.68
C ALA A 104 8.33 -9.73 0.35
N TYR A 105 7.20 -9.16 -0.07
CA TYR A 105 6.13 -8.73 0.81
C TYR A 105 4.81 -9.43 0.47
N LEU A 106 4.05 -9.78 1.53
CA LEU A 106 2.66 -10.22 1.45
C LEU A 106 1.78 -9.12 2.05
N ILE A 107 1.03 -8.42 1.19
CA ILE A 107 0.17 -7.31 1.60
C ILE A 107 -1.26 -7.82 1.70
N VAL A 108 -1.88 -7.63 2.87
CA VAL A 108 -3.21 -8.16 3.18
C VAL A 108 -4.10 -7.12 3.87
N PRO A 109 -5.44 -7.21 3.73
CA PRO A 109 -6.36 -6.46 4.57
C PRO A 109 -6.29 -6.93 6.03
N ALA A 110 -6.71 -6.09 6.98
CA ALA A 110 -6.66 -6.42 8.41
C ALA A 110 -7.47 -7.68 8.76
N THR A 111 -8.54 -7.94 8.02
CA THR A 111 -9.35 -9.18 8.18
C THR A 111 -8.51 -10.46 7.94
N GLN A 112 -7.46 -10.40 7.11
CA GLN A 112 -6.59 -11.52 6.79
C GLN A 112 -5.29 -11.56 7.63
N GLU A 113 -5.13 -10.66 8.61
CA GLU A 113 -3.92 -10.53 9.42
C GLU A 113 -3.48 -11.85 10.05
N ASN A 114 -4.39 -12.52 10.74
CA ASN A 114 -4.09 -13.76 11.43
C ASN A 114 -3.61 -14.86 10.48
N LEU A 115 -4.25 -14.95 9.30
CA LEU A 115 -3.88 -15.92 8.27
C LEU A 115 -2.51 -15.59 7.66
N ALA A 116 -2.23 -14.32 7.39
CA ALA A 116 -0.93 -13.89 6.88
C ALA A 116 0.19 -14.22 7.86
N TYR A 117 0.02 -13.91 9.15
CA TYR A 117 1.01 -14.24 10.18
C TYR A 117 1.17 -15.75 10.36
N GLN A 118 0.09 -16.53 10.26
CA GLN A 118 0.18 -18.00 10.33
C GLN A 118 1.10 -18.55 9.23
N TYR A 119 0.97 -18.07 7.99
CA TYR A 119 1.80 -18.55 6.88
C TYR A 119 3.21 -17.96 6.84
N THR A 120 3.44 -16.80 7.43
CA THR A 120 4.75 -16.15 7.47
C THR A 120 5.53 -16.40 8.76
N SER A 121 4.90 -17.01 9.77
CA SER A 121 5.55 -17.32 11.06
C SER A 121 6.71 -18.31 10.91
N ALA A 122 7.80 -18.07 11.65
CA ALA A 122 8.90 -19.01 11.78
C ALA A 122 8.49 -20.36 12.41
N ASN A 123 7.44 -20.32 13.23
CA ASN A 123 6.91 -21.48 13.96
C ASN A 123 5.80 -22.21 13.17
N TYR A 124 5.68 -22.01 11.88
CA TYR A 124 4.71 -22.72 11.06
C TYR A 124 4.94 -24.23 11.16
N VAL A 125 3.92 -24.93 11.63
CA VAL A 125 3.92 -26.40 11.75
C VAL A 125 3.02 -26.96 10.65
N PRO A 126 3.56 -27.69 9.67
CA PRO A 126 2.75 -28.28 8.61
C PRO A 126 1.89 -29.43 9.19
N ALA A 127 0.64 -29.53 8.76
CA ALA A 127 -0.25 -30.62 9.12
C ALA A 127 0.21 -31.97 8.56
N THR A 128 0.94 -31.95 7.44
CA THR A 128 1.58 -33.12 6.81
C THR A 128 2.97 -32.73 6.30
N SER A 129 3.87 -33.71 6.17
CA SER A 129 5.22 -33.46 5.65
C SER A 129 5.25 -32.90 4.22
N ALA A 130 4.18 -33.07 3.45
CA ALA A 130 4.05 -32.50 2.10
C ALA A 130 3.75 -31.00 2.10
N ASN A 131 3.37 -30.42 3.24
CA ASN A 131 2.97 -29.03 3.38
C ASN A 131 4.09 -28.13 3.92
N VAL A 132 5.35 -28.42 3.57
CA VAL A 132 6.47 -27.54 3.94
C VAL A 132 6.23 -26.14 3.39
N ASN A 133 6.34 -25.14 4.26
CA ASN A 133 6.14 -23.74 3.91
C ASN A 133 7.47 -22.98 3.87
N GLU A 134 7.96 -22.71 2.66
CA GLU A 134 9.18 -21.94 2.43
C GLU A 134 8.95 -20.42 2.48
N PHE A 135 7.70 -19.96 2.57
CA PHE A 135 7.34 -18.54 2.71
C PHE A 135 7.41 -18.04 4.16
N ARG A 136 7.57 -18.95 5.11
CA ARG A 136 7.74 -18.62 6.53
C ARG A 136 9.03 -17.84 6.79
N SER A 137 9.09 -17.10 7.87
CA SER A 137 10.32 -16.43 8.32
C SER A 137 11.45 -17.47 8.49
N GLY A 138 12.60 -17.17 7.89
CA GLY A 138 13.73 -18.11 7.81
C GLY A 138 13.62 -19.18 6.71
N GLY A 139 12.53 -19.23 5.95
CA GLY A 139 12.43 -20.03 4.72
C GLY A 139 13.23 -19.40 3.57
N ARG A 140 13.51 -20.17 2.52
CA ARG A 140 14.26 -19.68 1.35
C ARG A 140 13.55 -18.57 0.60
N THR A 141 12.24 -18.46 0.75
CA THR A 141 11.37 -17.52 0.05
C THR A 141 10.51 -16.75 1.02
N ALA A 142 11.06 -16.47 2.21
CA ALA A 142 10.36 -15.77 3.28
C ALA A 142 9.68 -14.49 2.77
N LEU A 143 8.44 -14.30 3.20
CA LEU A 143 7.65 -13.11 2.92
C LEU A 143 7.49 -12.30 4.21
N GLU A 144 7.60 -10.99 4.11
CA GLU A 144 7.26 -10.06 5.17
C GLU A 144 5.78 -9.67 5.05
N PRO A 145 4.95 -9.95 6.07
CA PRO A 145 3.54 -9.58 6.03
C PRO A 145 3.37 -8.09 6.31
N ILE A 146 2.58 -7.42 5.46
CA ILE A 146 2.15 -6.03 5.63
C ILE A 146 0.63 -6.03 5.73
N VAL A 147 0.13 -5.62 6.89
CA VAL A 147 -1.32 -5.56 7.18
C VAL A 147 -1.80 -4.11 7.04
N GLU A 148 -2.81 -3.89 6.19
CA GLU A 148 -3.32 -2.55 5.95
C GLU A 148 -4.85 -2.51 5.96
N ALA A 149 -5.42 -1.87 6.97
CA ALA A 149 -6.85 -1.78 7.17
C ALA A 149 -7.61 -1.02 6.06
N ILE A 150 -6.90 -0.16 5.31
CA ILE A 150 -7.52 0.58 4.18
C ILE A 150 -8.00 -0.38 3.08
N LEU A 151 -7.36 -1.52 2.93
CA LEU A 151 -7.72 -2.52 1.93
C LEU A 151 -9.06 -3.19 2.21
N ASP A 152 -9.47 -3.32 3.49
CA ASP A 152 -10.74 -3.92 3.88
C ASP A 152 -11.95 -3.19 3.30
N ALA A 153 -11.84 -1.88 3.08
CA ALA A 153 -12.90 -1.08 2.47
C ALA A 153 -13.19 -1.48 1.01
N ASN A 154 -12.23 -2.10 0.33
CA ASN A 154 -12.37 -2.58 -1.04
C ASN A 154 -12.64 -4.09 -1.08
N SER A 155 -11.86 -4.88 -0.34
CA SER A 155 -12.01 -6.33 -0.25
C SER A 155 -11.39 -6.86 1.04
N THR A 156 -12.12 -7.70 1.75
CA THR A 156 -11.66 -8.36 2.98
C THR A 156 -10.88 -9.66 2.71
N THR A 157 -10.84 -10.11 1.46
CA THR A 157 -10.21 -11.40 1.08
C THR A 157 -9.03 -11.23 0.13
N ALA A 158 -8.97 -10.15 -0.66
CA ALA A 158 -7.92 -9.93 -1.64
C ALA A 158 -6.56 -9.77 -0.96
N TRP A 159 -5.54 -10.40 -1.54
CA TRP A 159 -4.17 -10.28 -1.09
C TRP A 159 -3.23 -10.01 -2.25
N TYR A 160 -2.08 -9.44 -1.92
CA TYR A 160 -1.12 -8.99 -2.92
C TYR A 160 0.29 -9.48 -2.55
N LEU A 161 1.11 -9.71 -3.59
CA LEU A 161 2.55 -9.87 -3.43
C LEU A 161 3.24 -8.66 -4.03
N ALA A 162 4.31 -8.22 -3.39
CA ALA A 162 5.17 -7.16 -3.90
C ALA A 162 6.63 -7.57 -3.83
N ALA A 163 7.40 -7.18 -4.83
CA ALA A 163 8.85 -7.33 -4.86
C ALA A 163 9.51 -6.25 -3.99
N ASN A 164 10.77 -6.47 -3.64
CA ASN A 164 11.59 -5.43 -3.03
C ASN A 164 11.92 -4.35 -4.09
N SER A 165 11.90 -3.07 -3.69
CA SER A 165 12.22 -1.94 -4.57
C SER A 165 13.63 -2.01 -5.18
N GLY A 166 14.57 -2.71 -4.55
CA GLY A 166 15.88 -2.98 -5.12
C GLY A 166 15.89 -3.90 -6.36
N GLN A 167 14.76 -4.62 -6.63
CA GLN A 167 14.60 -5.43 -7.85
C GLN A 167 13.82 -4.69 -8.93
N VAL A 168 12.71 -4.07 -8.54
CA VAL A 168 11.80 -3.33 -9.44
C VAL A 168 11.09 -2.25 -8.66
N ASP A 169 11.13 -1.02 -9.17
CA ASP A 169 10.35 0.10 -8.65
C ASP A 169 8.89 -0.02 -9.12
N THR A 170 7.97 -0.30 -8.22
CA THR A 170 6.56 -0.58 -8.54
C THR A 170 5.65 0.62 -8.38
N VAL A 171 5.79 1.31 -7.25
CA VAL A 171 5.02 2.51 -6.91
C VAL A 171 6.00 3.59 -6.49
N GLU A 172 5.88 4.73 -7.12
CA GLU A 172 6.63 5.93 -6.78
C GLU A 172 5.71 6.96 -6.11
N TYR A 173 6.24 7.62 -5.11
CA TYR A 173 5.58 8.78 -4.50
C TYR A 173 6.52 9.97 -4.47
N CYS A 174 5.97 11.17 -4.48
CA CYS A 174 6.76 12.40 -4.45
C CYS A 174 6.07 13.49 -3.63
N TYR A 175 6.91 14.38 -3.12
CA TYR A 175 6.52 15.63 -2.50
C TYR A 175 6.92 16.81 -3.38
N LEU A 176 6.24 17.93 -3.22
CA LEU A 176 6.67 19.17 -3.85
C LEU A 176 8.06 19.57 -3.30
N GLN A 177 8.96 19.96 -4.20
CA GLN A 177 10.30 20.43 -3.83
C GLN A 177 10.21 21.59 -2.82
N GLY A 178 10.91 21.44 -1.68
CA GLY A 178 10.87 22.41 -0.59
C GLY A 178 9.70 22.23 0.39
N ALA A 179 8.80 21.24 0.17
CA ALA A 179 7.67 20.94 1.06
C ALA A 179 7.52 19.42 1.27
N ALA A 180 8.57 18.79 1.80
CA ALA A 180 8.56 17.35 2.10
C ALA A 180 7.75 17.06 3.38
N GLY A 181 6.44 16.93 3.23
CA GLY A 181 5.51 16.67 4.32
C GLY A 181 4.49 17.81 4.53
N PRO A 182 3.67 17.73 5.60
CA PRO A 182 2.67 18.73 5.90
C PRO A 182 3.31 20.06 6.33
N VAL A 183 2.92 21.14 5.67
CA VAL A 183 3.28 22.50 6.03
C VAL A 183 2.14 23.11 6.84
N ILE A 184 2.44 23.56 8.07
CA ILE A 184 1.48 24.18 8.97
C ILE A 184 1.86 25.64 9.14
N GLU A 185 0.91 26.52 8.86
CA GLU A 185 1.04 27.98 9.01
C GLU A 185 -0.05 28.49 9.96
N SER A 186 0.27 29.53 10.71
CA SER A 186 -0.71 30.21 11.57
C SER A 186 -0.74 31.70 11.26
N GLU A 187 -1.93 32.28 11.32
CA GLU A 187 -2.15 33.70 11.10
C GLU A 187 -3.09 34.27 12.17
N MET A 188 -2.73 35.42 12.73
CA MET A 188 -3.60 36.19 13.60
C MET A 188 -4.52 37.05 12.73
N GLY A 189 -5.83 36.89 12.91
CA GLY A 189 -6.81 37.68 12.18
C GLY A 189 -6.90 39.11 12.71
N PHE A 190 -6.91 40.09 11.80
CA PHE A 190 -7.14 41.51 12.13
C PHE A 190 -8.63 41.87 12.09
N GLU A 191 -9.36 41.33 11.11
CA GLU A 191 -10.80 41.58 10.96
C GLU A 191 -11.64 40.74 11.92
N VAL A 192 -11.18 39.54 12.24
CA VAL A 192 -11.80 38.66 13.24
C VAL A 192 -10.74 38.36 14.29
N ASP A 193 -10.95 38.82 15.52
CA ASP A 193 -10.03 38.61 16.64
C ASP A 193 -9.93 37.11 16.95
N GLY A 194 -8.86 36.48 16.45
CA GLY A 194 -8.64 35.04 16.56
C GLY A 194 -7.37 34.57 15.87
N VAL A 195 -7.18 33.24 15.82
CA VAL A 195 -6.06 32.59 15.15
C VAL A 195 -6.57 31.56 14.16
N SER A 196 -6.02 31.59 12.95
CA SER A 196 -6.27 30.60 11.90
C SER A 196 -5.04 29.72 11.70
N TYR A 197 -5.22 28.39 11.72
CA TYR A 197 -4.22 27.41 11.36
C TYR A 197 -4.54 26.82 10.00
N LYS A 198 -3.56 26.83 9.10
CA LYS A 198 -3.65 26.23 7.77
C LYS A 198 -2.67 25.06 7.69
N CYS A 199 -3.17 23.89 7.29
CA CYS A 199 -2.35 22.74 6.95
C CYS A 199 -2.44 22.45 5.46
N ARG A 200 -1.29 22.32 4.80
CA ARG A 200 -1.17 21.97 3.39
C ARG A 200 -0.23 20.77 3.26
N LEU A 201 -0.61 19.83 2.39
CA LEU A 201 0.19 18.70 1.98
C LEU A 201 0.18 18.61 0.46
N ASP A 202 1.35 18.62 -0.15
CA ASP A 202 1.57 18.45 -1.59
C ASP A 202 2.25 17.08 -1.81
N PHE A 203 1.43 16.06 -2.07
CA PHE A 203 1.83 14.66 -2.18
C PHE A 203 1.14 14.01 -3.38
N ALA A 204 1.90 13.23 -4.14
CA ALA A 204 1.37 12.41 -5.21
C ALA A 204 2.01 11.03 -5.20
N ALA A 205 1.28 10.00 -5.64
CA ALA A 205 1.81 8.66 -5.84
C ALA A 205 1.21 8.04 -7.11
N LYS A 206 1.98 7.20 -7.78
CA LYS A 206 1.55 6.49 -9.00
C LYS A 206 2.27 5.15 -9.13
N ALA A 207 1.59 4.16 -9.72
CA ALA A 207 2.25 2.94 -10.17
C ALA A 207 3.08 3.24 -11.43
N ILE A 208 4.32 2.76 -11.45
CA ILE A 208 5.25 2.94 -12.58
C ILE A 208 5.57 1.61 -13.27
N ASP A 209 5.60 0.51 -12.53
CA ASP A 209 5.81 -0.84 -13.09
C ASP A 209 4.88 -1.86 -12.41
N PHE A 210 4.32 -2.76 -13.20
CA PHE A 210 3.43 -3.84 -12.75
C PHE A 210 4.19 -5.14 -12.42
N ARG A 211 5.41 -5.32 -12.93
CA ARG A 211 6.15 -6.58 -12.92
C ARG A 211 6.50 -7.06 -11.52
N GLY A 212 6.70 -6.12 -10.60
CA GLY A 212 6.97 -6.40 -9.20
C GLY A 212 5.71 -6.57 -8.33
N LEU A 213 4.51 -6.63 -8.91
CA LEU A 213 3.24 -6.75 -8.21
C LEU A 213 2.41 -7.93 -8.71
N TYR A 214 1.71 -8.59 -7.79
CA TYR A 214 0.73 -9.63 -8.11
C TYR A 214 -0.49 -9.47 -7.20
N LYS A 215 -1.69 -9.73 -7.73
CA LYS A 215 -2.96 -9.67 -7.00
C LYS A 215 -3.74 -10.97 -7.13
N ASN A 216 -4.29 -11.45 -6.02
CA ASN A 216 -5.31 -12.49 -5.96
C ASN A 216 -6.55 -11.92 -5.27
N VAL A 217 -7.73 -12.18 -5.82
CA VAL A 217 -8.98 -11.64 -5.23
C VAL A 217 -9.37 -12.33 -3.91
N GLY A 218 -8.66 -13.39 -3.56
CA GLY A 218 -8.93 -14.14 -2.34
C GLY A 218 -10.22 -14.99 -2.43
N ALA A 219 -10.55 -15.69 -1.39
CA ALA A 219 -11.77 -16.48 -1.21
C ALA A 219 -12.22 -16.43 0.26
#